data_594662030948dcc645d2b56f0ca064de
#
_entry.id   594662030948dcc645d2b56f0ca064de
#
_cell.length_a   1.000
_cell.length_b   1.000
_cell.length_c   1.000
_cell.angle_alpha   90.00
_cell.angle_beta   90.00
_cell.angle_gamma   90.00
#
_symmetry.space_group_name_H-M   'P 1'
#
loop_
_entity.id
_entity.type
_entity.pdbx_description
1 polymer ?
#
loop_
_entity_poly.entity_id
_entity_poly.type
_entity_poly.pdbx_seq_one_letter_code
_entity_poly.pdbx_strand_id
1 'polypeptide(L)'
;MLSPLLRADHGPLSPGRRFVRRLRAADALLLAEIARRRREPDLENRTDVLSLLLRAVDDDGRPMTDAELRDELFTMLGAGHETTATGLAFAFDLLLHNPETLARLRSEIEHGDDDAYLEAVVKETLRLRPVIDAAERTLTKPRVVAGWELPAGVKVYPALALVQMREDLYPHAREFRPERFLDDQAESYAWLPFGGGIRRCLGAALALAEMAEVLRVAIPARELHPVRDQPDPVVLRNVTLAPRRGVEVEVSRVRQPQSRPLTPVS
;
A
#
# COMPACT_ATOMS: atom_id res chain seq x y z
N MET A 1 17.51 -5.46 -3.84
CA MET A 1 18.11 -6.42 -2.89
C MET A 1 19.44 -5.87 -2.39
N LEU A 2 19.68 -5.82 -1.07
CA LEU A 2 20.96 -5.44 -0.50
C LEU A 2 22.03 -6.47 -0.94
N SER A 3 23.22 -5.98 -1.36
CA SER A 3 24.37 -6.81 -1.71
C SER A 3 24.68 -7.82 -0.59
N PRO A 4 25.04 -9.07 -0.89
CA PRO A 4 25.47 -10.06 0.11
C PRO A 4 26.54 -9.55 1.07
N LEU A 5 27.43 -8.66 0.60
CA LEU A 5 28.46 -8.01 1.41
C LEU A 5 27.89 -7.08 2.51
N LEU A 6 26.69 -6.52 2.31
CA LEU A 6 26.03 -5.70 3.31
C LEU A 6 25.19 -6.50 4.32
N ARG A 7 25.00 -7.81 4.07
CA ARG A 7 24.25 -8.72 4.95
C ARG A 7 25.14 -9.50 5.90
N ALA A 8 26.44 -9.65 5.60
CA ALA A 8 27.36 -10.40 6.43
C ALA A 8 28.03 -9.51 7.49
N ASP A 9 28.28 -10.09 8.66
CA ASP A 9 29.05 -9.44 9.73
C ASP A 9 30.55 -9.57 9.42
N HIS A 10 31.14 -8.52 8.86
CA HIS A 10 32.56 -8.45 8.51
C HIS A 10 33.40 -7.72 9.61
N GLY A 11 32.88 -7.63 10.84
CA GLY A 11 33.62 -7.05 11.98
C GLY A 11 32.92 -5.84 12.63
N PRO A 12 33.55 -5.26 13.67
CA PRO A 12 32.87 -4.29 14.57
C PRO A 12 32.32 -3.05 13.93
N LEU A 13 32.90 -2.59 12.81
CA LEU A 13 32.52 -1.35 12.11
C LEU A 13 31.77 -1.63 10.79
N SER A 14 31.48 -2.90 10.45
CA SER A 14 30.82 -3.20 9.19
C SER A 14 29.36 -2.77 9.16
N PRO A 15 28.84 -2.23 8.04
CA PRO A 15 27.41 -1.96 7.85
C PRO A 15 26.54 -3.19 8.09
N GLY A 16 27.03 -4.39 7.72
CA GLY A 16 26.36 -5.66 7.93
C GLY A 16 26.10 -5.97 9.40
N ARG A 17 27.07 -5.68 10.29
CA ARG A 17 26.87 -5.87 11.74
C ARG A 17 25.75 -5.00 12.31
N ARG A 18 25.65 -3.74 11.87
CA ARG A 18 24.55 -2.85 12.29
C ARG A 18 23.20 -3.38 11.80
N PHE A 19 23.17 -3.88 10.56
CA PHE A 19 21.96 -4.49 9.99
C PHE A 19 21.54 -5.73 10.78
N VAL A 20 22.43 -6.70 10.97
CA VAL A 20 22.18 -7.93 11.74
C VAL A 20 21.73 -7.64 13.17
N ARG A 21 22.35 -6.65 13.83
CA ARG A 21 21.95 -6.25 15.19
C ARG A 21 20.52 -5.70 15.22
N ARG A 22 20.14 -4.85 14.26
CA ARG A 22 18.78 -4.31 14.16
C ARG A 22 17.77 -5.39 13.83
N LEU A 23 18.11 -6.31 12.92
CA LEU A 23 17.26 -7.45 12.58
C LEU A 23 17.00 -8.33 13.82
N ARG A 24 18.05 -8.68 14.58
CA ARG A 24 17.90 -9.45 15.83
C ARG A 24 17.06 -8.72 16.87
N ALA A 25 17.15 -7.41 16.97
CA ALA A 25 16.32 -6.62 17.87
C ALA A 25 14.85 -6.65 17.44
N ALA A 26 14.56 -6.55 16.13
CA ALA A 26 13.22 -6.67 15.60
C ALA A 26 12.65 -8.09 15.81
N ASP A 27 13.44 -9.13 15.54
CA ASP A 27 13.06 -10.53 15.79
C ASP A 27 12.69 -10.73 17.28
N ALA A 28 13.50 -10.21 18.21
CA ALA A 28 13.22 -10.33 19.63
C ALA A 28 11.91 -9.66 20.05
N LEU A 29 11.59 -8.50 19.47
CA LEU A 29 10.32 -7.81 19.73
C LEU A 29 9.13 -8.59 19.19
N LEU A 30 9.21 -9.10 17.96
CA LEU A 30 8.15 -9.88 17.35
C LEU A 30 7.89 -11.18 18.08
N LEU A 31 8.95 -11.93 18.45
CA LEU A 31 8.83 -13.16 19.20
C LEU A 31 8.27 -12.92 20.60
N ALA A 32 8.66 -11.84 21.26
CA ALA A 32 8.10 -11.45 22.55
C ALA A 32 6.60 -11.14 22.46
N GLU A 33 6.16 -10.43 21.41
CA GLU A 33 4.76 -10.12 21.17
C GLU A 33 3.94 -11.38 20.85
N ILE A 34 4.47 -12.28 20.01
CA ILE A 34 3.85 -13.60 19.74
C ILE A 34 3.64 -14.37 21.04
N ALA A 35 4.69 -14.48 21.86
CA ALA A 35 4.63 -15.19 23.14
C ALA A 35 3.68 -14.52 24.14
N ARG A 36 3.57 -13.20 24.14
CA ARG A 36 2.63 -12.45 24.96
C ARG A 36 1.19 -12.73 24.53
N ARG A 37 0.92 -12.61 23.22
CA ARG A 37 -0.41 -12.79 22.65
C ARG A 37 -0.96 -14.19 22.84
N ARG A 38 -0.14 -15.23 22.72
CA ARG A 38 -0.55 -16.62 22.98
C ARG A 38 -1.08 -16.85 24.39
N ARG A 39 -0.71 -16.02 25.36
CA ARG A 39 -1.11 -16.14 26.78
C ARG A 39 -2.31 -15.28 27.13
N GLU A 40 -2.81 -14.47 26.19
CA GLU A 40 -3.98 -13.64 26.46
C GLU A 40 -5.25 -14.48 26.54
N PRO A 41 -6.05 -14.33 27.60
CA PRO A 41 -7.25 -15.17 27.81
C PRO A 41 -8.36 -14.89 26.80
N ASP A 42 -8.34 -13.73 26.14
CA ASP A 42 -9.31 -13.27 25.14
C ASP A 42 -8.88 -13.53 23.68
N LEU A 43 -7.83 -14.33 23.46
CA LEU A 43 -7.26 -14.59 22.13
C LEU A 43 -8.33 -15.03 21.11
N GLU A 44 -9.28 -15.85 21.52
CA GLU A 44 -10.35 -16.36 20.65
C GLU A 44 -11.31 -15.28 20.14
N ASN A 45 -11.47 -14.20 20.88
CA ASN A 45 -12.37 -13.10 20.55
C ASN A 45 -11.68 -11.95 19.79
N ARG A 46 -10.36 -12.02 19.62
CA ARG A 46 -9.59 -10.95 18.96
C ARG A 46 -9.64 -11.11 17.45
N THR A 47 -9.72 -9.97 16.75
CA THR A 47 -9.82 -9.91 15.29
C THR A 47 -8.57 -9.30 14.61
N ASP A 48 -7.55 -8.93 15.40
CA ASP A 48 -6.30 -8.44 14.84
C ASP A 48 -5.50 -9.54 14.12
N VAL A 49 -4.67 -9.14 13.15
CA VAL A 49 -3.94 -10.06 12.26
C VAL A 49 -3.11 -11.09 13.03
N LEU A 50 -2.39 -10.69 14.08
CA LEU A 50 -1.58 -11.62 14.86
C LEU A 50 -2.44 -12.69 15.53
N SER A 51 -3.58 -12.29 16.10
CA SER A 51 -4.52 -13.22 16.74
C SER A 51 -5.14 -14.20 15.73
N LEU A 52 -5.46 -13.73 14.53
CA LEU A 52 -5.94 -14.59 13.44
C LEU A 52 -4.87 -15.58 12.98
N LEU A 53 -3.62 -15.14 12.79
CA LEU A 53 -2.51 -16.03 12.43
C LEU A 53 -2.19 -17.07 13.50
N LEU A 54 -2.28 -16.69 14.78
CA LEU A 54 -2.07 -17.62 15.91
C LEU A 54 -3.10 -18.75 15.97
N ARG A 55 -4.30 -18.51 15.45
CA ARG A 55 -5.39 -19.51 15.38
C ARG A 55 -5.45 -20.26 14.05
N ALA A 56 -4.76 -19.74 13.02
CA ALA A 56 -4.73 -20.37 11.71
C ALA A 56 -4.02 -21.73 11.77
N VAL A 57 -4.57 -22.68 11.05
CA VAL A 57 -3.98 -24.02 10.83
C VAL A 57 -3.90 -24.32 9.35
N ASP A 58 -2.94 -25.15 8.97
CA ASP A 58 -2.83 -25.66 7.60
C ASP A 58 -3.89 -26.74 7.31
N ASP A 59 -3.86 -27.30 6.07
CA ASP A 59 -4.79 -28.34 5.64
C ASP A 59 -4.67 -29.65 6.47
N ASP A 60 -3.54 -29.84 7.17
CA ASP A 60 -3.31 -30.97 8.07
C ASP A 60 -3.67 -30.65 9.54
N GLY A 61 -4.22 -29.44 9.82
CA GLY A 61 -4.59 -28.99 11.16
C GLY A 61 -3.41 -28.52 12.01
N ARG A 62 -2.23 -28.26 11.41
CA ARG A 62 -1.03 -27.82 12.15
C ARG A 62 -0.98 -26.29 12.23
N PRO A 63 -0.79 -25.73 13.44
CA PRO A 63 -0.64 -24.28 13.61
C PRO A 63 0.73 -23.80 13.10
N MET A 64 0.84 -22.52 12.79
CA MET A 64 2.11 -21.87 12.46
C MET A 64 3.07 -21.91 13.64
N THR A 65 4.33 -22.17 13.33
CA THR A 65 5.44 -22.05 14.29
C THR A 65 5.75 -20.59 14.62
N ASP A 66 6.45 -20.31 15.70
CA ASP A 66 6.88 -18.94 16.05
C ASP A 66 7.80 -18.34 14.98
N ALA A 67 8.60 -19.16 14.30
CA ALA A 67 9.44 -18.71 13.20
C ALA A 67 8.62 -18.29 11.98
N GLU A 68 7.62 -19.06 11.60
CA GLU A 68 6.69 -18.72 10.51
C GLU A 68 5.89 -17.47 10.84
N LEU A 69 5.31 -17.39 12.04
CA LEU A 69 4.60 -16.19 12.51
C LEU A 69 5.49 -14.94 12.45
N ARG A 70 6.74 -15.05 12.92
CA ARG A 70 7.70 -13.96 12.87
C ARG A 70 7.99 -13.53 11.44
N ASP A 71 8.16 -14.48 10.51
CA ASP A 71 8.44 -14.19 9.10
C ASP A 71 7.24 -13.52 8.41
N GLU A 72 6.02 -13.98 8.69
CA GLU A 72 4.79 -13.37 8.18
C GLU A 72 4.60 -11.94 8.72
N LEU A 73 4.75 -11.73 10.02
CA LEU A 73 4.62 -10.39 10.62
C LEU A 73 5.69 -9.44 10.06
N PHE A 74 6.94 -9.92 9.91
CA PHE A 74 8.02 -9.13 9.34
C PHE A 74 7.71 -8.73 7.88
N THR A 75 7.18 -9.68 7.11
CA THR A 75 6.76 -9.45 5.72
C THR A 75 5.62 -8.43 5.65
N MET A 76 4.59 -8.58 6.48
CA MET A 76 3.46 -7.65 6.53
C MET A 76 3.89 -6.23 6.90
N LEU A 77 4.72 -6.08 7.94
CA LEU A 77 5.26 -4.78 8.34
C LEU A 77 6.12 -4.14 7.24
N GLY A 78 7.01 -4.92 6.63
CA GLY A 78 7.89 -4.43 5.57
C GLY A 78 7.15 -4.07 4.28
N ALA A 79 6.20 -4.89 3.87
CA ALA A 79 5.43 -4.68 2.65
C ALA A 79 4.34 -3.62 2.81
N GLY A 80 3.67 -3.57 3.96
CA GLY A 80 2.51 -2.68 4.19
C GLY A 80 2.93 -1.24 4.51
N HIS A 81 3.99 -1.04 5.29
CA HIS A 81 4.33 0.29 5.80
C HIS A 81 4.75 1.27 4.69
N GLU A 82 5.77 0.94 3.91
CA GLU A 82 6.31 1.87 2.90
C GLU A 82 5.34 2.08 1.74
N THR A 83 4.64 1.02 1.32
CA THR A 83 3.75 1.10 0.17
C THR A 83 2.51 1.94 0.47
N THR A 84 1.84 1.72 1.59
CA THR A 84 0.66 2.51 2.00
C THR A 84 1.03 3.96 2.27
N ALA A 85 2.15 4.21 2.97
CA ALA A 85 2.64 5.57 3.20
C ALA A 85 2.94 6.32 1.89
N THR A 86 3.50 5.63 0.90
CA THR A 86 3.74 6.21 -0.44
C THR A 86 2.44 6.49 -1.18
N GLY A 87 1.47 5.57 -1.13
CA GLY A 87 0.14 5.79 -1.69
C GLY A 87 -0.55 7.02 -1.09
N LEU A 88 -0.47 7.18 0.23
CA LEU A 88 -0.97 8.37 0.93
C LEU A 88 -0.24 9.64 0.51
N ALA A 89 1.09 9.60 0.39
CA ALA A 89 1.85 10.74 -0.09
C ALA A 89 1.41 11.17 -1.50
N PHE A 90 1.17 10.23 -2.40
CA PHE A 90 0.61 10.51 -3.72
C PHE A 90 -0.81 11.07 -3.64
N ALA A 91 -1.66 10.58 -2.73
CA ALA A 91 -3.01 11.08 -2.55
C ALA A 91 -3.00 12.55 -2.11
N PHE A 92 -2.19 12.89 -1.10
CA PHE A 92 -2.04 14.28 -0.67
C PHE A 92 -1.47 15.18 -1.77
N ASP A 93 -0.43 14.72 -2.49
CA ASP A 93 0.15 15.49 -3.59
C ASP A 93 -0.88 15.80 -4.67
N LEU A 94 -1.64 14.80 -5.11
CA LEU A 94 -2.68 14.98 -6.12
C LEU A 94 -3.83 15.87 -5.63
N LEU A 95 -4.32 15.66 -4.42
CA LEU A 95 -5.42 16.45 -3.86
C LEU A 95 -5.05 17.93 -3.70
N LEU A 96 -3.83 18.21 -3.23
CA LEU A 96 -3.37 19.59 -3.03
C LEU A 96 -3.16 20.36 -4.34
N HIS A 97 -2.92 19.65 -5.44
CA HIS A 97 -2.80 20.24 -6.78
C HIS A 97 -4.11 20.16 -7.61
N ASN A 98 -5.20 19.65 -7.00
CA ASN A 98 -6.53 19.60 -7.59
C ASN A 98 -7.57 20.14 -6.58
N PRO A 99 -7.64 21.47 -6.39
CA PRO A 99 -8.41 22.10 -5.32
C PRO A 99 -9.91 21.83 -5.41
N GLU A 100 -10.48 21.66 -6.60
CA GLU A 100 -11.89 21.31 -6.78
C GLU A 100 -12.19 19.90 -6.25
N THR A 101 -11.34 18.94 -6.59
CA THR A 101 -11.43 17.56 -6.07
C THR A 101 -11.29 17.55 -4.54
N LEU A 102 -10.32 18.29 -4.00
CA LEU A 102 -10.12 18.41 -2.55
C LEU A 102 -11.34 19.01 -1.85
N ALA A 103 -11.93 20.08 -2.42
CA ALA A 103 -13.13 20.71 -1.86
C ALA A 103 -14.33 19.76 -1.87
N ARG A 104 -14.55 19.03 -2.96
CA ARG A 104 -15.60 18.02 -3.07
C ARG A 104 -15.40 16.89 -2.06
N LEU A 105 -14.19 16.34 -1.97
CA LEU A 105 -13.86 15.27 -1.00
C LEU A 105 -14.12 15.75 0.43
N ARG A 106 -13.68 16.96 0.78
CA ARG A 106 -13.93 17.54 2.10
C ARG A 106 -15.42 17.66 2.40
N SER A 107 -16.21 18.15 1.45
CA SER A 107 -17.66 18.28 1.60
C SER A 107 -18.33 16.93 1.83
N GLU A 108 -17.92 15.89 1.11
CA GLU A 108 -18.47 14.55 1.31
C GLU A 108 -18.11 13.99 2.68
N ILE A 109 -16.85 14.10 3.11
CA ILE A 109 -16.42 13.63 4.43
C ILE A 109 -17.17 14.36 5.56
N GLU A 110 -17.41 15.66 5.43
CA GLU A 110 -18.08 16.48 6.45
C GLU A 110 -19.60 16.28 6.47
N HIS A 111 -20.26 16.01 5.34
CA HIS A 111 -21.71 16.06 5.20
C HIS A 111 -22.33 14.85 4.48
N GLY A 112 -21.51 13.97 3.88
CA GLY A 112 -21.98 12.83 3.10
C GLY A 112 -22.45 11.67 3.98
N ASP A 113 -23.34 10.87 3.41
CA ASP A 113 -23.89 9.66 4.06
C ASP A 113 -23.09 8.40 3.70
N ASP A 114 -22.26 8.45 2.64
CA ASP A 114 -21.41 7.35 2.17
C ASP A 114 -19.98 7.81 1.92
N ASP A 115 -19.13 6.88 1.49
CA ASP A 115 -17.71 7.11 1.24
C ASP A 115 -17.34 6.94 -0.25
N ALA A 116 -18.32 6.99 -1.13
CA ALA A 116 -18.14 6.64 -2.55
C ALA A 116 -17.07 7.53 -3.22
N TYR A 117 -17.08 8.83 -2.97
CA TYR A 117 -16.07 9.72 -3.54
C TYR A 117 -14.70 9.59 -2.89
N LEU A 118 -14.65 9.34 -1.58
CA LEU A 118 -13.41 9.04 -0.87
C LEU A 118 -12.73 7.78 -1.43
N GLU A 119 -13.50 6.71 -1.64
CA GLU A 119 -12.99 5.50 -2.29
C GLU A 119 -12.55 5.75 -3.73
N ALA A 120 -13.31 6.54 -4.47
CA ALA A 120 -12.97 6.93 -5.85
C ALA A 120 -11.65 7.72 -5.90
N VAL A 121 -11.41 8.63 -4.96
CA VAL A 121 -10.15 9.38 -4.80
C VAL A 121 -8.98 8.43 -4.54
N VAL A 122 -9.14 7.45 -3.64
CA VAL A 122 -8.10 6.46 -3.36
C VAL A 122 -7.80 5.60 -4.59
N LYS A 123 -8.83 5.11 -5.27
CA LYS A 123 -8.71 4.29 -6.49
C LYS A 123 -8.01 5.07 -7.62
N GLU A 124 -8.40 6.31 -7.85
CA GLU A 124 -7.80 7.16 -8.89
C GLU A 124 -6.35 7.54 -8.56
N THR A 125 -6.06 7.79 -7.29
CA THR A 125 -4.68 8.01 -6.85
C THR A 125 -3.78 6.84 -7.23
N LEU A 126 -4.19 5.63 -6.89
CA LEU A 126 -3.41 4.41 -7.16
C LEU A 126 -3.36 4.06 -8.65
N ARG A 127 -4.37 4.47 -9.44
CA ARG A 127 -4.34 4.36 -10.90
C ARG A 127 -3.29 5.29 -11.49
N LEU A 128 -3.36 6.57 -11.15
CA LEU A 128 -2.52 7.61 -11.73
C LEU A 128 -1.08 7.58 -11.19
N ARG A 129 -0.92 7.16 -9.94
CA ARG A 129 0.35 7.07 -9.22
C ARG A 129 0.50 5.69 -8.55
N PRO A 130 0.64 4.61 -9.33
CA PRO A 130 0.83 3.28 -8.76
C PRO A 130 2.16 3.26 -7.98
N VAL A 131 2.15 2.63 -6.81
CA VAL A 131 3.36 2.48 -6.00
C VAL A 131 4.31 1.44 -6.60
N ILE A 132 3.76 0.43 -7.28
CA ILE A 132 4.50 -0.57 -8.04
C ILE A 132 4.13 -0.42 -9.52
N ASP A 133 5.12 -0.17 -10.36
CA ASP A 133 4.93 0.09 -11.80
C ASP A 133 4.83 -1.19 -12.62
N ALA A 134 5.49 -2.25 -12.20
CA ALA A 134 5.52 -3.53 -12.90
C ALA A 134 5.71 -4.71 -11.93
N ALA A 135 5.27 -5.89 -12.34
CA ALA A 135 5.41 -7.10 -11.54
C ALA A 135 6.31 -8.13 -12.27
N GLU A 136 7.50 -8.39 -11.73
CA GLU A 136 8.40 -9.39 -12.31
C GLU A 136 7.83 -10.81 -12.17
N ARG A 137 7.90 -11.58 -13.28
CA ARG A 137 7.62 -13.02 -13.31
C ARG A 137 8.69 -13.73 -14.10
N THR A 138 9.21 -14.83 -13.57
CA THR A 138 10.12 -15.72 -14.29
C THR A 138 9.32 -16.90 -14.82
N LEU A 139 9.40 -17.18 -16.12
CA LEU A 139 8.74 -18.31 -16.73
C LEU A 139 9.40 -19.62 -16.30
N THR A 140 8.65 -20.52 -15.68
CA THR A 140 9.13 -21.86 -15.28
C THR A 140 9.02 -22.87 -16.40
N LYS A 141 8.23 -22.55 -17.44
CA LYS A 141 8.02 -23.37 -18.65
C LYS A 141 7.96 -22.43 -19.85
N PRO A 142 8.24 -22.90 -21.08
CA PRO A 142 8.01 -22.14 -22.29
C PRO A 142 6.53 -21.69 -22.37
N ARG A 143 6.29 -20.46 -22.81
CA ARG A 143 4.97 -19.88 -22.95
C ARG A 143 4.90 -18.98 -24.19
N VAL A 144 3.72 -18.97 -24.83
CA VAL A 144 3.40 -17.96 -25.83
C VAL A 144 2.77 -16.77 -25.13
N VAL A 145 3.35 -15.60 -25.30
CA VAL A 145 2.85 -14.32 -24.75
C VAL A 145 2.73 -13.33 -25.89
N ALA A 146 1.53 -12.83 -26.14
CA ALA A 146 1.23 -11.90 -27.23
C ALA A 146 1.76 -12.36 -28.63
N GLY A 147 1.69 -13.66 -28.90
CA GLY A 147 2.17 -14.26 -30.16
C GLY A 147 3.68 -14.62 -30.19
N TRP A 148 4.44 -14.31 -29.14
CA TRP A 148 5.86 -14.60 -29.04
C TRP A 148 6.11 -15.85 -28.20
N GLU A 149 6.90 -16.79 -28.74
CA GLU A 149 7.36 -17.96 -27.99
C GLU A 149 8.51 -17.57 -27.06
N LEU A 150 8.28 -17.64 -25.76
CA LEU A 150 9.27 -17.31 -24.74
C LEU A 150 9.74 -18.60 -24.05
N PRO A 151 11.05 -18.87 -23.98
CA PRO A 151 11.57 -20.04 -23.30
C PRO A 151 11.45 -19.93 -21.77
N ALA A 152 11.59 -21.06 -21.07
CA ALA A 152 11.74 -21.08 -19.64
C ALA A 152 12.95 -20.23 -19.19
N GLY A 153 12.87 -19.62 -18.01
CA GLY A 153 13.91 -18.75 -17.46
C GLY A 153 13.82 -17.29 -17.90
N VAL A 154 13.01 -16.95 -18.92
CA VAL A 154 12.78 -15.56 -19.32
C VAL A 154 12.00 -14.83 -18.24
N LYS A 155 12.41 -13.60 -17.96
CA LYS A 155 11.70 -12.68 -17.09
C LYS A 155 10.72 -11.82 -17.90
N VAL A 156 9.48 -11.81 -17.50
CA VAL A 156 8.43 -10.96 -18.06
C VAL A 156 7.97 -9.94 -17.01
N TYR A 157 7.70 -8.73 -17.47
CA TYR A 157 7.30 -7.61 -16.61
C TYR A 157 5.94 -7.07 -17.08
N PRO A 158 4.82 -7.59 -16.57
CA PRO A 158 3.54 -6.92 -16.75
C PRO A 158 3.63 -5.47 -16.29
N ALA A 159 3.52 -4.54 -17.23
CA ALA A 159 3.71 -3.11 -17.00
C ALA A 159 2.39 -2.50 -16.48
N LEU A 160 2.12 -2.62 -15.18
CA LEU A 160 0.88 -2.21 -14.52
C LEU A 160 0.60 -0.72 -14.74
N ALA A 161 1.61 0.12 -14.57
CA ALA A 161 1.48 1.55 -14.76
C ALA A 161 1.10 1.92 -16.20
N LEU A 162 1.62 1.21 -17.21
CA LEU A 162 1.28 1.49 -18.61
C LEU A 162 -0.18 1.12 -18.93
N VAL A 163 -0.69 0.02 -18.39
CA VAL A 163 -2.09 -0.38 -18.57
C VAL A 163 -3.02 0.72 -18.04
N GLN A 164 -2.70 1.27 -16.88
CA GLN A 164 -3.50 2.29 -16.21
C GLN A 164 -3.43 3.68 -16.87
N MET A 165 -2.50 3.87 -17.83
CA MET A 165 -2.36 5.10 -18.63
C MET A 165 -2.91 4.98 -20.05
N ARG A 166 -3.59 3.89 -20.37
CA ARG A 166 -4.19 3.68 -21.70
C ARG A 166 -5.45 4.52 -21.87
N GLU A 167 -5.47 5.34 -22.92
CA GLU A 167 -6.61 6.22 -23.24
C GLU A 167 -7.87 5.47 -23.66
N ASP A 168 -7.71 4.25 -24.21
CA ASP A 168 -8.84 3.39 -24.59
C ASP A 168 -9.55 2.75 -23.38
N LEU A 169 -8.84 2.62 -22.25
CA LEU A 169 -9.39 2.15 -20.97
C LEU A 169 -9.81 3.32 -20.06
N TYR A 170 -9.07 4.39 -20.11
CA TYR A 170 -9.25 5.55 -19.24
C TYR A 170 -9.17 6.84 -20.08
N PRO A 171 -10.30 7.34 -20.62
CA PRO A 171 -10.32 8.63 -21.31
C PRO A 171 -9.71 9.73 -20.43
N HIS A 172 -8.83 10.54 -21.02
CA HIS A 172 -8.00 11.50 -20.28
C HIS A 172 -7.16 10.84 -19.17
N ALA A 173 -6.46 9.78 -19.53
CA ALA A 173 -5.74 8.91 -18.58
C ALA A 173 -4.72 9.64 -17.70
N ARG A 174 -4.23 10.81 -18.12
CA ARG A 174 -3.24 11.61 -17.38
C ARG A 174 -3.85 12.61 -16.39
N GLU A 175 -5.17 12.80 -16.44
CA GLU A 175 -5.89 13.69 -15.53
C GLU A 175 -6.30 12.94 -14.27
N PHE A 176 -6.26 13.65 -13.14
CA PHE A 176 -6.77 13.14 -11.85
C PHE A 176 -8.28 13.34 -11.79
N ARG A 177 -9.04 12.29 -12.08
CA ARG A 177 -10.51 12.31 -12.20
C ARG A 177 -11.13 11.17 -11.40
N PRO A 178 -11.34 11.35 -10.08
CA PRO A 178 -11.97 10.33 -9.23
C PRO A 178 -13.35 9.87 -9.72
N GLU A 179 -14.10 10.74 -10.40
CA GLU A 179 -15.44 10.48 -10.91
C GLU A 179 -15.55 9.23 -11.75
N ARG A 180 -14.45 8.83 -12.41
CA ARG A 180 -14.39 7.59 -13.21
C ARG A 180 -14.61 6.31 -12.39
N PHE A 181 -14.49 6.38 -11.08
CA PHE A 181 -14.71 5.27 -10.17
C PHE A 181 -16.01 5.33 -9.38
N LEU A 182 -16.89 6.32 -9.66
CA LEU A 182 -18.21 6.38 -9.06
C LEU A 182 -19.21 5.44 -9.76
N ASP A 183 -19.01 5.22 -11.06
CA ASP A 183 -19.82 4.27 -11.83
C ASP A 183 -19.04 2.95 -11.90
N ASP A 184 -19.62 1.86 -11.49
CA ASP A 184 -19.02 0.52 -11.27
C ASP A 184 -18.53 -0.18 -12.57
N GLN A 185 -17.89 0.59 -13.50
CA GLN A 185 -17.54 0.14 -14.85
C GLN A 185 -16.06 -0.20 -15.07
N ALA A 186 -15.24 -0.28 -14.03
CA ALA A 186 -13.85 -0.68 -14.24
C ALA A 186 -13.79 -2.17 -14.62
N GLU A 187 -13.43 -2.47 -15.88
CA GLU A 187 -13.14 -3.84 -16.31
C GLU A 187 -12.13 -4.51 -15.36
N SER A 188 -12.36 -5.78 -15.05
CA SER A 188 -11.67 -6.55 -14.02
C SER A 188 -10.12 -6.53 -14.11
N TYR A 189 -9.54 -6.23 -15.28
CA TYR A 189 -8.10 -6.15 -15.52
C TYR A 189 -7.62 -4.78 -15.98
N ALA A 190 -8.46 -3.76 -15.93
CA ALA A 190 -8.06 -2.38 -16.23
C ALA A 190 -7.37 -1.72 -15.01
N TRP A 191 -7.89 -1.95 -13.80
CA TRP A 191 -7.37 -1.38 -12.56
C TRP A 191 -6.49 -2.38 -11.80
N LEU A 192 -5.16 -2.20 -11.90
CA LEU A 192 -4.17 -3.18 -11.44
C LEU A 192 -3.11 -2.64 -10.44
N PRO A 193 -3.40 -1.67 -9.55
CA PRO A 193 -2.37 -1.16 -8.63
C PRO A 193 -1.86 -2.24 -7.65
N PHE A 194 -2.65 -3.27 -7.42
CA PHE A 194 -2.34 -4.41 -6.56
C PHE A 194 -1.96 -5.67 -7.35
N GLY A 195 -1.73 -5.54 -8.66
CA GLY A 195 -1.49 -6.68 -9.54
C GLY A 195 -2.72 -7.56 -9.74
N GLY A 196 -2.51 -8.79 -10.21
CA GLY A 196 -3.60 -9.73 -10.53
C GLY A 196 -3.18 -11.19 -10.44
N GLY A 197 -4.16 -12.08 -10.60
CA GLY A 197 -3.99 -13.54 -10.52
C GLY A 197 -3.63 -14.03 -9.12
N ILE A 198 -3.02 -15.20 -9.05
CA ILE A 198 -2.67 -15.88 -7.78
C ILE A 198 -1.62 -15.13 -6.92
N ARG A 199 -0.99 -14.08 -7.47
CA ARG A 199 -0.01 -13.22 -6.78
C ARG A 199 -0.55 -11.80 -6.56
N ARG A 200 -1.85 -11.61 -6.61
CA ARG A 200 -2.46 -10.33 -6.21
C ARG A 200 -2.06 -9.99 -4.78
N CYS A 201 -1.90 -8.71 -4.49
CA CYS A 201 -1.56 -8.23 -3.15
C CYS A 201 -2.57 -8.73 -2.10
N LEU A 202 -2.08 -9.38 -1.06
CA LEU A 202 -2.93 -9.85 0.06
C LEU A 202 -3.45 -8.68 0.89
N GLY A 203 -2.62 -7.62 1.05
CA GLY A 203 -2.96 -6.41 1.83
C GLY A 203 -3.79 -5.38 1.06
N ALA A 204 -4.36 -5.69 -0.11
CA ALA A 204 -5.06 -4.71 -0.93
C ALA A 204 -6.24 -4.04 -0.20
N ALA A 205 -7.08 -4.84 0.46
CA ALA A 205 -8.23 -4.32 1.21
C ALA A 205 -7.78 -3.46 2.40
N LEU A 206 -6.76 -3.91 3.15
CA LEU A 206 -6.20 -3.15 4.26
C LEU A 206 -5.60 -1.81 3.80
N ALA A 207 -4.81 -1.83 2.72
CA ALA A 207 -4.21 -0.61 2.19
C ALA A 207 -5.27 0.43 1.74
N LEU A 208 -6.34 -0.03 1.08
CA LEU A 208 -7.45 0.84 0.70
C LEU A 208 -8.16 1.43 1.92
N ALA A 209 -8.44 0.60 2.93
CA ALA A 209 -9.08 1.04 4.17
C ALA A 209 -8.19 2.04 4.95
N GLU A 210 -6.89 1.75 5.09
CA GLU A 210 -5.93 2.65 5.74
C GLU A 210 -5.83 4.00 5.01
N MET A 211 -5.73 3.99 3.68
CA MET A 211 -5.68 5.23 2.89
C MET A 211 -6.97 6.04 3.05
N ALA A 212 -8.13 5.40 2.96
CA ALA A 212 -9.42 6.06 3.14
C ALA A 212 -9.54 6.67 4.54
N GLU A 213 -9.19 5.91 5.59
CA GLU A 213 -9.32 6.38 6.97
C GLU A 213 -8.38 7.56 7.28
N VAL A 214 -7.13 7.50 6.81
CA VAL A 214 -6.18 8.61 6.98
C VAL A 214 -6.68 9.88 6.29
N LEU A 215 -7.21 9.78 5.05
CA LEU A 215 -7.77 10.91 4.35
C LEU A 215 -9.03 11.43 5.06
N ARG A 216 -9.91 10.55 5.53
CA ARG A 216 -11.12 10.89 6.28
C ARG A 216 -10.83 11.72 7.52
N VAL A 217 -9.77 11.37 8.24
CA VAL A 217 -9.38 12.09 9.47
C VAL A 217 -8.59 13.35 9.15
N ALA A 218 -7.64 13.30 8.23
CA ALA A 218 -6.70 14.38 7.98
C ALA A 218 -7.32 15.57 7.22
N ILE A 219 -8.14 15.31 6.20
CA ILE A 219 -8.69 16.35 5.30
C ILE A 219 -9.60 17.34 6.04
N PRO A 220 -10.57 16.92 6.88
CA PRO A 220 -11.38 17.88 7.64
C PRO A 220 -10.62 18.52 8.80
N ALA A 221 -9.67 17.81 9.43
CA ALA A 221 -8.98 18.28 10.62
C ALA A 221 -7.96 19.40 10.33
N ARG A 222 -7.49 19.53 9.10
CA ARG A 222 -6.38 20.43 8.74
C ARG A 222 -6.70 21.20 7.46
N GLU A 223 -6.21 22.42 7.40
CA GLU A 223 -6.15 23.19 6.17
C GLU A 223 -4.72 23.09 5.65
N LEU A 224 -4.56 22.32 4.57
CA LEU A 224 -3.27 21.97 3.99
C LEU A 224 -3.08 22.71 2.68
N HIS A 225 -1.88 23.23 2.47
CA HIS A 225 -1.49 23.93 1.24
C HIS A 225 -0.20 23.30 0.69
N PRO A 226 -0.05 23.16 -0.62
CA PRO A 226 1.19 22.68 -1.20
C PRO A 226 2.28 23.76 -1.06
N VAL A 227 3.49 23.34 -0.70
CA VAL A 227 4.67 24.25 -0.66
C VAL A 227 5.15 24.60 -2.07
N ARG A 228 4.77 23.84 -3.07
CA ARG A 228 5.17 24.00 -4.48
C ARG A 228 3.95 24.06 -5.38
N ASP A 229 4.06 24.83 -6.48
CA ASP A 229 2.99 25.00 -7.47
C ASP A 229 2.76 23.76 -8.34
N GLN A 230 3.69 22.82 -8.36
CA GLN A 230 3.63 21.62 -9.19
C GLN A 230 3.78 20.36 -8.35
N PRO A 231 3.05 19.27 -8.70
CA PRO A 231 3.20 17.97 -8.07
C PRO A 231 4.65 17.50 -8.04
N ASP A 232 5.03 16.75 -7.00
CA ASP A 232 6.40 16.27 -6.87
C ASP A 232 6.69 15.21 -7.95
N PRO A 233 7.85 15.30 -8.63
CA PRO A 233 8.24 14.30 -9.62
C PRO A 233 8.31 12.90 -9.03
N VAL A 234 7.74 11.93 -9.76
CA VAL A 234 7.81 10.52 -9.38
C VAL A 234 9.18 9.94 -9.71
N VAL A 235 9.78 9.25 -8.76
CA VAL A 235 11.07 8.57 -8.93
C VAL A 235 10.98 7.13 -8.46
N LEU A 236 11.79 6.26 -9.04
CA LEU A 236 11.96 4.90 -8.54
C LEU A 236 12.86 4.92 -7.30
N ARG A 237 12.33 4.45 -6.18
CA ARG A 237 13.05 4.27 -4.91
C ARG A 237 13.09 2.76 -4.59
N ASN A 238 14.21 2.14 -4.85
CA ASN A 238 14.37 0.68 -4.77
C ASN A 238 13.42 -0.08 -5.71
N VAL A 239 12.28 -0.54 -5.20
CA VAL A 239 11.26 -1.28 -5.95
C VAL A 239 9.91 -0.56 -6.00
N THR A 240 9.82 0.61 -5.41
CA THR A 240 8.60 1.43 -5.34
C THR A 240 8.78 2.74 -6.10
N LEU A 241 7.72 3.22 -6.73
CA LEU A 241 7.63 4.61 -7.16
C LEU A 241 7.30 5.47 -5.94
N ALA A 242 7.92 6.63 -5.82
CA ALA A 242 7.68 7.55 -4.71
C ALA A 242 7.84 9.02 -5.16
N PRO A 243 7.23 9.98 -4.44
CA PRO A 243 7.55 11.39 -4.64
C PRO A 243 9.04 11.64 -4.35
N ARG A 244 9.72 12.38 -5.21
CA ARG A 244 11.19 12.60 -5.12
C ARG A 244 11.61 13.19 -3.79
N ARG A 245 10.87 14.18 -3.28
CA ARG A 245 11.21 14.99 -2.11
C ARG A 245 10.33 14.68 -0.89
N GLY A 246 9.32 13.82 -1.07
CA GLY A 246 8.20 13.72 -0.17
C GLY A 246 7.24 14.89 -0.37
N VAL A 247 6.01 14.76 0.05
CA VAL A 247 5.01 15.82 -0.09
C VAL A 247 5.16 16.79 1.07
N GLU A 248 5.79 17.95 0.81
CA GLU A 248 5.89 19.03 1.79
C GLU A 248 4.60 19.86 1.78
N VAL A 249 4.03 20.07 2.94
CA VAL A 249 2.77 20.81 3.12
C VAL A 249 2.90 21.90 4.17
N GLU A 250 2.23 23.02 3.97
CA GLU A 250 1.99 24.03 4.98
C GLU A 250 0.64 23.78 5.65
N VAL A 251 0.61 23.85 6.98
CA VAL A 251 -0.61 23.72 7.77
C VAL A 251 -1.00 25.11 8.28
N SER A 252 -2.00 25.75 7.68
CA SER A 252 -2.41 27.10 8.06
C SER A 252 -3.43 27.13 9.19
N ARG A 253 -4.22 26.08 9.37
CA ARG A 253 -5.27 26.01 10.39
C ARG A 253 -5.46 24.60 10.91
N VAL A 254 -5.62 24.50 12.24
CA VAL A 254 -6.14 23.30 12.90
C VAL A 254 -7.65 23.49 13.07
N ARG A 255 -8.45 22.68 12.36
CA ARG A 255 -9.90 22.67 12.56
C ARG A 255 -10.21 21.71 13.70
N GLN A 256 -11.14 22.06 14.60
CA GLN A 256 -11.64 21.07 15.56
C GLN A 256 -12.49 20.05 14.79
N PRO A 257 -12.17 18.75 14.86
CA PRO A 257 -12.97 17.75 14.18
C PRO A 257 -14.37 17.71 14.81
N GLN A 258 -15.40 17.79 13.96
CA GLN A 258 -16.73 17.36 14.37
C GLN A 258 -16.65 15.84 14.55
N SER A 259 -16.82 15.36 15.77
CA SER A 259 -16.70 13.95 16.11
C SER A 259 -17.78 13.13 15.42
N ARG A 260 -17.45 12.47 14.32
CA ARG A 260 -18.25 11.37 13.80
C ARG A 260 -17.79 10.08 14.50
N PRO A 261 -18.69 9.26 15.04
CA PRO A 261 -18.27 7.98 15.64
C PRO A 261 -17.63 7.10 14.58
N LEU A 262 -16.49 6.50 14.92
CA LEU A 262 -15.82 5.49 14.09
C LEU A 262 -16.78 4.34 13.84
N THR A 263 -17.11 4.06 12.59
CA THR A 263 -17.90 2.89 12.23
C THR A 263 -17.00 1.66 12.34
N PRO A 264 -17.38 0.62 13.07
CA PRO A 264 -16.59 -0.61 13.12
C PRO A 264 -16.49 -1.20 11.72
N VAL A 265 -15.27 -1.51 11.30
CA VAL A 265 -15.01 -2.25 10.06
C VAL A 265 -15.58 -3.65 10.24
N SER A 266 -16.64 -3.96 9.50
CA SER A 266 -17.29 -5.29 9.45
C SER A 266 -16.45 -6.30 8.68
#